data_e94ae22ccb9049b9e06327f096e54137
#
_entry.id   e94ae22ccb9049b9e06327f096e54137
#
_cell.length_a   1.000
_cell.length_b   1.000
_cell.length_c   1.000
_cell.angle_alpha   90.00
_cell.angle_beta   90.00
_cell.angle_gamma   90.00
#
_symmetry.space_group_name_H-M   'P 1'
#
loop_
_entity.id
_entity.type
_entity.pdbx_description
1 polymer ?
#
loop_
_entity_poly.entity_id
_entity_poly.type
_entity_poly.pdbx_seq_one_letter_code
_entity_poly.pdbx_strand_id
1 'polypeptide(L)'
;MKYRYYLVTLAAAAILTACGGNDAGEEMTFESVKVEKTVSITNESGAPQCKVSLQLAAAKGGPAERTKAVNEMLAQQLLGIEGVDLKVAADSFANKYTGDYIKNFAPLYREDRNDKQKRAWYEYHYNVTSDTKKGREGVTIYSATIDYYEGGAHGINQRLAMNFDNATGQLLTLDDVFVPGYQHKLCELLLEALTDKVEAKDTDELKAKGYLCAMDMFAPENFELGDDAVIFIYNPYEIAPYAEGIIELVIDNDELKELWK
;
A
#
# COMPACT_ATOMS: atom_id res chain seq x y z
N MET A 1 14.84 12.13 33.21
CA MET A 1 14.22 11.48 32.06
C MET A 1 15.14 11.62 30.86
N LYS A 2 15.85 10.56 30.46
CA LYS A 2 16.69 10.58 29.25
C LYS A 2 16.02 9.68 28.22
N TYR A 3 15.33 10.29 27.28
CA TYR A 3 14.86 9.62 26.06
C TYR A 3 16.09 9.37 25.19
N ARG A 4 16.39 8.11 24.88
CA ARG A 4 17.40 7.76 23.87
C ARG A 4 16.74 7.86 22.50
N TYR A 5 16.95 8.98 21.85
CA TYR A 5 16.63 9.14 20.43
C TYR A 5 17.66 8.37 19.61
N TYR A 6 17.21 7.43 18.79
CA TYR A 6 18.07 6.81 17.80
C TYR A 6 18.08 7.67 16.55
N LEU A 7 19.28 7.89 16.03
CA LEU A 7 19.56 8.75 14.89
C LEU A 7 18.82 8.27 13.63
N VAL A 8 18.20 9.22 12.94
CA VAL A 8 17.77 9.07 11.56
C VAL A 8 19.00 9.13 10.68
N THR A 9 19.42 8.01 10.11
CA THR A 9 20.48 8.00 9.09
C THR A 9 19.85 8.08 7.71
N LEU A 10 20.03 9.22 7.05
CA LEU A 10 19.71 9.38 5.63
C LEU A 10 20.82 8.72 4.79
N ALA A 11 20.52 7.61 4.15
CA ALA A 11 21.36 7.07 3.10
C ALA A 11 20.68 7.34 1.75
N ALA A 12 21.18 8.31 1.01
CA ALA A 12 20.80 8.55 -0.38
C ALA A 12 21.59 7.61 -1.29
N ALA A 13 20.92 6.66 -1.91
CA ALA A 13 21.48 5.89 -3.01
C ALA A 13 21.06 6.54 -4.34
N ALA A 14 22.00 7.18 -5.01
CA ALA A 14 21.78 7.76 -6.34
C ALA A 14 21.90 6.64 -7.39
N ILE A 15 20.82 6.39 -8.12
CA ILE A 15 20.88 5.60 -9.36
C ILE A 15 21.06 6.59 -10.51
N LEU A 16 22.22 6.53 -11.15
CA LEU A 16 22.55 7.29 -12.36
C LEU A 16 22.04 6.51 -13.57
N THR A 17 21.06 7.05 -14.28
CA THR A 17 20.78 6.67 -15.66
C THR A 17 21.02 7.88 -16.55
N ALA A 18 21.80 7.64 -17.64
CA ALA A 18 22.33 8.66 -18.52
C ALA A 18 21.40 9.00 -19.68
N CYS A 19 21.31 10.26 -19.94
CA CYS A 19 21.05 11.08 -21.13
C CYS A 19 20.65 10.51 -22.47
N GLY A 20 19.62 11.15 -23.05
CA GLY A 20 19.39 11.33 -24.49
C GLY A 20 18.30 12.39 -24.68
N GLY A 21 18.69 13.60 -25.15
CA GLY A 21 17.82 14.78 -25.14
C GLY A 21 16.71 14.80 -26.19
N ASN A 22 15.67 15.49 -25.83
CA ASN A 22 14.89 16.55 -26.47
C ASN A 22 13.63 16.77 -25.61
N ASP A 23 13.27 18.02 -25.36
CA ASP A 23 12.07 18.62 -24.73
C ASP A 23 10.86 17.71 -24.29
N ALA A 24 11.08 16.48 -23.88
CA ALA A 24 10.19 15.73 -23.00
C ALA A 24 10.50 16.22 -21.59
N GLY A 25 9.56 16.84 -20.92
CA GLY A 25 9.71 17.34 -19.55
C GLY A 25 10.39 16.31 -18.68
N GLU A 26 11.30 16.76 -17.79
CA GLU A 26 12.12 15.87 -16.93
C GLU A 26 11.28 14.72 -16.39
N GLU A 27 11.73 13.50 -16.62
CA GLU A 27 11.04 12.27 -16.25
C GLU A 27 10.87 12.22 -14.72
N MET A 28 9.69 11.80 -14.27
CA MET A 28 9.44 11.60 -12.85
C MET A 28 10.27 10.40 -12.37
N THR A 29 11.14 10.63 -11.41
CA THR A 29 11.96 9.61 -10.76
C THR A 29 11.59 9.50 -9.29
N PHE A 30 12.09 8.47 -8.61
CA PHE A 30 11.79 8.24 -7.20
C PHE A 30 13.07 8.04 -6.40
N GLU A 31 13.06 8.52 -5.16
CA GLU A 31 14.13 8.28 -4.19
C GLU A 31 13.59 7.59 -2.94
N SER A 32 14.45 6.81 -2.28
CA SER A 32 14.03 6.10 -1.05
C SER A 32 14.01 7.04 0.15
N VAL A 33 12.86 7.13 0.81
CA VAL A 33 12.68 7.74 2.14
C VAL A 33 12.57 6.64 3.16
N LYS A 34 13.39 6.68 4.22
CA LYS A 34 13.40 5.69 5.30
C LYS A 34 13.14 6.37 6.63
N VAL A 35 12.16 5.85 7.36
CA VAL A 35 11.87 6.24 8.74
C VAL A 35 11.75 4.98 9.58
N GLU A 36 12.56 4.88 10.62
CA GLU A 36 12.51 3.78 11.58
C GLU A 36 12.33 4.35 12.99
N LYS A 37 11.38 3.82 13.71
CA LYS A 37 11.13 4.21 15.09
C LYS A 37 10.73 3.01 15.93
N THR A 38 11.38 2.88 17.09
CA THR A 38 11.06 1.85 18.07
C THR A 38 10.89 2.51 19.42
N VAL A 39 9.81 2.17 20.11
CA VAL A 39 9.56 2.62 21.49
C VAL A 39 9.15 1.43 22.34
N SER A 40 9.58 1.43 23.60
CA SER A 40 9.12 0.45 24.59
C SER A 40 7.91 0.98 25.32
N ILE A 41 6.94 0.12 25.61
CA ILE A 41 5.68 0.50 26.28
C ILE A 41 5.92 1.04 27.69
N THR A 42 6.98 0.57 28.37
CA THR A 42 7.46 1.08 29.65
C THR A 42 8.99 1.10 29.66
N ASN A 43 9.59 1.71 30.72
CA ASN A 43 11.05 1.73 30.90
C ASN A 43 11.62 0.43 31.50
N GLU A 44 10.82 -0.60 31.69
CA GLU A 44 11.25 -1.89 32.24
C GLU A 44 12.09 -2.67 31.21
N SER A 45 13.10 -3.39 31.67
CA SER A 45 13.91 -4.23 30.79
C SER A 45 13.04 -5.33 30.16
N GLY A 46 13.12 -5.45 28.83
CA GLY A 46 12.35 -6.43 28.08
C GLY A 46 10.86 -6.12 27.98
N ALA A 47 10.39 -4.90 28.25
CA ALA A 47 9.02 -4.50 27.99
C ALA A 47 8.66 -4.64 26.50
N PRO A 48 7.40 -4.94 26.16
CA PRO A 48 6.92 -4.93 24.77
C PRO A 48 7.25 -3.65 24.02
N GLN A 49 7.38 -3.77 22.71
CA GLN A 49 7.78 -2.67 21.85
C GLN A 49 6.77 -2.41 20.73
N CYS A 50 6.71 -1.17 20.32
CA CYS A 50 6.11 -0.77 19.08
C CYS A 50 7.21 -0.35 18.10
N LYS A 51 7.21 -0.97 16.90
CA LYS A 51 8.19 -0.73 15.84
C LYS A 51 7.48 -0.18 14.63
N VAL A 52 7.94 0.95 14.11
CA VAL A 52 7.52 1.52 12.83
C VAL A 52 8.71 1.50 11.89
N SER A 53 8.52 0.93 10.71
CA SER A 53 9.53 0.88 9.64
C SER A 53 8.87 1.29 8.33
N LEU A 54 9.22 2.46 7.82
CA LEU A 54 8.71 2.99 6.56
C LEU A 54 9.88 3.08 5.58
N GLN A 55 9.77 2.39 4.46
CA GLN A 55 10.69 2.48 3.33
C GLN A 55 9.87 2.84 2.09
N LEU A 56 9.82 4.12 1.77
CA LEU A 56 8.91 4.68 0.79
C LEU A 56 9.68 5.24 -0.41
N ALA A 57 9.17 5.03 -1.61
CA ALA A 57 9.63 5.68 -2.81
C ALA A 57 8.95 7.04 -2.92
N ALA A 58 9.68 8.13 -2.73
CA ALA A 58 9.20 9.50 -2.86
C ALA A 58 9.48 10.01 -4.28
N ALA A 59 8.52 10.69 -4.89
CA ALA A 59 8.70 11.31 -6.19
C ALA A 59 9.80 12.39 -6.13
N LYS A 60 10.64 12.43 -7.18
CA LYS A 60 11.73 13.36 -7.35
C LYS A 60 11.90 13.69 -8.84
N GLY A 61 12.42 14.85 -9.11
CA GLY A 61 12.63 15.28 -10.49
C GLY A 61 11.36 15.74 -11.19
N GLY A 62 11.54 16.38 -12.35
CA GLY A 62 10.47 17.01 -13.08
C GLY A 62 9.94 18.31 -12.45
N PRO A 63 8.84 18.86 -12.97
CA PRO A 63 8.23 20.08 -12.46
C PRO A 63 7.90 19.97 -10.97
N ALA A 64 8.28 20.98 -10.18
CA ALA A 64 8.15 20.97 -8.72
C ALA A 64 6.69 20.75 -8.25
N GLU A 65 5.72 21.35 -8.95
CA GLU A 65 4.29 21.19 -8.62
C GLU A 65 3.81 19.75 -8.82
N ARG A 66 4.28 19.08 -9.89
CA ARG A 66 3.96 17.68 -10.15
C ARG A 66 4.55 16.75 -9.06
N THR A 67 5.83 16.91 -8.78
CA THR A 67 6.53 16.15 -7.74
C THR A 67 5.87 16.31 -6.37
N LYS A 68 5.50 17.55 -6.03
CA LYS A 68 4.75 17.87 -4.82
C LYS A 68 3.40 17.16 -4.78
N ALA A 69 2.61 17.27 -5.85
CA ALA A 69 1.27 16.66 -5.91
C ALA A 69 1.32 15.14 -5.75
N VAL A 70 2.31 14.47 -6.37
CA VAL A 70 2.51 13.02 -6.21
C VAL A 70 2.87 12.68 -4.76
N ASN A 71 3.80 13.40 -4.13
CA ASN A 71 4.20 13.14 -2.75
C ASN A 71 3.07 13.40 -1.74
N GLU A 72 2.24 14.42 -1.95
CA GLU A 72 1.05 14.68 -1.13
C GLU A 72 0.01 13.57 -1.29
N MET A 73 -0.21 13.09 -2.53
CA MET A 73 -1.10 11.95 -2.79
C MET A 73 -0.57 10.67 -2.12
N LEU A 74 0.72 10.36 -2.22
CA LEU A 74 1.35 9.22 -1.56
C LEU A 74 1.21 9.32 -0.03
N ALA A 75 1.40 10.50 0.55
CA ALA A 75 1.22 10.73 1.99
C ALA A 75 -0.20 10.43 2.44
N GLN A 76 -1.19 10.86 1.66
CA GLN A 76 -2.60 10.59 1.93
C GLN A 76 -2.94 9.10 1.80
N GLN A 77 -2.53 8.47 0.69
CA GLN A 77 -2.89 7.07 0.39
C GLN A 77 -2.19 6.06 1.30
N LEU A 78 -0.92 6.29 1.64
CA LEU A 78 -0.12 5.35 2.44
C LEU A 78 -0.25 5.56 3.95
N LEU A 79 -0.40 6.82 4.39
CA LEU A 79 -0.27 7.20 5.79
C LEU A 79 -1.50 7.95 6.34
N GLY A 80 -2.50 8.24 5.50
CA GLY A 80 -3.71 8.97 5.89
C GLY A 80 -3.43 10.42 6.31
N ILE A 81 -2.37 11.06 5.78
CA ILE A 81 -1.97 12.43 6.12
C ILE A 81 -2.07 13.30 4.86
N GLU A 82 -2.92 14.33 4.93
CA GLU A 82 -3.22 15.21 3.81
C GLU A 82 -2.38 16.50 3.82
N GLY A 83 -2.11 17.03 2.63
CA GLY A 83 -1.56 18.38 2.42
C GLY A 83 -0.12 18.58 2.88
N VAL A 84 0.64 17.49 3.04
CA VAL A 84 2.07 17.54 3.40
C VAL A 84 2.87 16.58 2.52
N ASP A 85 4.14 16.92 2.31
CA ASP A 85 5.08 16.06 1.60
C ASP A 85 5.25 14.69 2.27
N LEU A 86 5.47 13.63 1.48
CA LEU A 86 5.58 12.24 1.94
C LEU A 86 6.61 12.05 3.06
N LYS A 87 7.75 12.75 2.99
CA LYS A 87 8.80 12.65 4.00
C LYS A 87 8.36 13.24 5.35
N VAL A 88 7.68 14.38 5.31
CA VAL A 88 7.09 15.01 6.50
C VAL A 88 5.98 14.14 7.07
N ALA A 89 5.14 13.56 6.20
CA ALA A 89 4.08 12.63 6.59
C ALA A 89 4.66 11.39 7.28
N ALA A 90 5.73 10.79 6.73
CA ALA A 90 6.36 9.60 7.29
C ALA A 90 6.89 9.83 8.72
N ASP A 91 7.58 10.94 8.96
CA ASP A 91 8.04 11.32 10.31
C ASP A 91 6.87 11.57 11.26
N SER A 92 5.84 12.28 10.80
CA SER A 92 4.64 12.59 11.58
C SER A 92 3.86 11.33 11.95
N PHE A 93 3.69 10.41 10.99
CA PHE A 93 3.05 9.12 11.21
C PHE A 93 3.79 8.31 12.27
N ALA A 94 5.10 8.11 12.12
CA ALA A 94 5.90 7.33 13.05
C ALA A 94 5.86 7.92 14.48
N ASN A 95 5.87 9.24 14.59
CA ASN A 95 5.77 9.95 15.88
C ASN A 95 4.39 9.76 16.51
N LYS A 96 3.33 9.97 15.74
CA LYS A 96 1.95 9.82 16.21
C LYS A 96 1.64 8.38 16.59
N TYR A 97 1.94 7.42 15.72
CA TYR A 97 1.65 6.00 15.92
C TYR A 97 2.32 5.46 17.20
N THR A 98 3.61 5.73 17.37
CA THR A 98 4.35 5.31 18.58
C THR A 98 3.93 6.05 19.84
N GLY A 99 3.52 7.32 19.73
CA GLY A 99 2.98 8.11 20.83
C GLY A 99 1.62 7.59 21.30
N ASP A 100 0.73 7.31 20.35
CA ASP A 100 -0.61 6.75 20.62
C ASP A 100 -0.49 5.34 21.23
N TYR A 101 0.44 4.51 20.77
CA TYR A 101 0.73 3.21 21.37
C TYR A 101 1.06 3.35 22.88
N ILE A 102 2.02 4.20 23.24
CA ILE A 102 2.38 4.38 24.66
C ILE A 102 1.19 4.92 25.44
N LYS A 103 0.52 5.95 24.93
CA LYS A 103 -0.59 6.61 25.61
C LYS A 103 -1.74 5.64 25.90
N ASN A 104 -2.10 4.82 24.93
CA ASN A 104 -3.31 4.00 25.01
C ASN A 104 -3.04 2.66 25.72
N PHE A 105 -1.85 2.09 25.53
CA PHE A 105 -1.59 0.72 25.99
C PHE A 105 -0.68 0.61 27.22
N ALA A 106 0.12 1.62 27.57
CA ALA A 106 0.96 1.54 28.77
C ALA A 106 0.15 1.40 30.08
N PRO A 107 -1.02 2.03 30.26
CA PRO A 107 -1.85 1.78 31.43
C PRO A 107 -2.34 0.31 31.51
N LEU A 108 -2.83 -0.22 30.39
CA LEU A 108 -3.33 -1.60 30.32
C LEU A 108 -2.23 -2.62 30.56
N TYR A 109 -1.05 -2.41 29.96
CA TYR A 109 0.11 -3.29 30.17
C TYR A 109 0.54 -3.35 31.63
N ARG A 110 0.45 -2.25 32.39
CA ARG A 110 0.79 -2.27 33.83
C ARG A 110 -0.09 -3.18 34.64
N GLU A 111 -1.37 -3.33 34.25
CA GLU A 111 -2.32 -4.25 34.86
C GLU A 111 -1.99 -5.71 34.47
N ASP A 112 -1.65 -5.93 33.19
CA ASP A 112 -1.42 -7.24 32.60
C ASP A 112 0.03 -7.73 32.67
N ARG A 113 0.98 -6.94 33.18
CA ARG A 113 2.44 -7.22 33.09
C ARG A 113 2.90 -8.57 33.67
N ASN A 114 2.13 -9.12 34.61
CA ASN A 114 2.42 -10.41 35.22
C ASN A 114 1.81 -11.59 34.43
N ASP A 115 0.97 -11.32 33.46
CA ASP A 115 0.37 -12.32 32.58
C ASP A 115 1.24 -12.50 31.33
N LYS A 116 2.02 -13.60 31.34
CA LYS A 116 2.93 -13.91 30.23
C LYS A 116 2.21 -14.18 28.90
N GLN A 117 0.95 -14.62 28.94
CA GLN A 117 0.18 -14.92 27.74
C GLN A 117 -0.27 -13.64 27.04
N LYS A 118 -0.61 -12.62 27.81
CA LYS A 118 -1.03 -11.33 27.27
C LYS A 118 0.12 -10.45 26.75
N ARG A 119 1.36 -10.76 27.18
CA ARG A 119 2.51 -9.95 26.79
C ARG A 119 2.64 -9.76 25.28
N ALA A 120 2.45 -10.84 24.50
CA ALA A 120 2.55 -10.80 23.04
C ALA A 120 1.54 -9.83 22.39
N TRP A 121 0.40 -9.58 23.04
CA TRP A 121 -0.62 -8.68 22.53
C TRP A 121 -0.19 -7.20 22.55
N TYR A 122 0.88 -6.88 23.24
CA TYR A 122 1.47 -5.54 23.34
C TYR A 122 2.70 -5.35 22.45
N GLU A 123 3.15 -6.38 21.71
CA GLU A 123 4.19 -6.24 20.70
C GLU A 123 3.54 -5.72 19.41
N TYR A 124 3.80 -4.47 19.05
CA TYR A 124 3.21 -3.84 17.86
C TYR A 124 4.26 -3.63 16.79
N HIS A 125 3.86 -3.77 15.55
CA HIS A 125 4.66 -3.28 14.43
C HIS A 125 3.79 -2.68 13.33
N TYR A 126 4.36 -1.75 12.58
CA TYR A 126 3.78 -1.16 11.39
C TYR A 126 4.89 -0.97 10.35
N ASN A 127 4.85 -1.74 9.29
CA ASN A 127 5.85 -1.74 8.23
C ASN A 127 5.19 -1.33 6.91
N VAL A 128 5.82 -0.38 6.21
CA VAL A 128 5.45 -0.07 4.83
C VAL A 128 6.70 -0.12 3.97
N THR A 129 6.64 -0.91 2.91
CA THR A 129 7.67 -0.91 1.87
C THR A 129 7.02 -0.58 0.55
N SER A 130 7.63 0.30 -0.23
CA SER A 130 7.13 0.62 -1.55
C SER A 130 8.25 0.68 -2.59
N ASP A 131 7.86 0.45 -3.83
CA ASP A 131 8.71 0.51 -5.00
C ASP A 131 7.89 1.00 -6.21
N THR A 132 8.59 1.33 -7.29
CA THR A 132 7.98 1.76 -8.54
C THR A 132 8.47 0.93 -9.70
N LYS A 133 7.59 0.70 -10.66
CA LYS A 133 7.93 0.07 -11.93
C LYS A 133 7.25 0.78 -13.09
N LYS A 134 7.78 0.55 -14.29
CA LYS A 134 7.13 1.02 -15.51
C LYS A 134 5.83 0.24 -15.71
N GLY A 135 4.74 0.98 -15.96
CA GLY A 135 3.48 0.46 -16.47
C GLY A 135 3.39 0.60 -17.99
N ARG A 136 2.16 0.60 -18.53
CA ARG A 136 1.97 0.91 -19.95
C ARG A 136 2.54 2.29 -20.29
N GLU A 137 2.66 2.58 -21.59
CA GLU A 137 3.23 3.82 -22.08
C GLU A 137 2.68 5.06 -21.34
N GLY A 138 3.58 5.89 -20.82
CA GLY A 138 3.23 7.10 -20.07
C GLY A 138 2.82 6.88 -18.60
N VAL A 139 2.86 5.65 -18.07
CA VAL A 139 2.42 5.33 -16.71
C VAL A 139 3.57 4.81 -15.84
N THR A 140 3.63 5.29 -14.61
CA THR A 140 4.41 4.71 -13.52
C THR A 140 3.48 4.00 -12.54
N ILE A 141 3.74 2.72 -12.30
CA ILE A 141 3.06 1.94 -11.26
C ILE A 141 3.86 2.08 -9.97
N TYR A 142 3.19 2.52 -8.92
CA TYR A 142 3.69 2.55 -7.55
C TYR A 142 3.03 1.42 -6.77
N SER A 143 3.83 0.55 -6.17
CA SER A 143 3.32 -0.57 -5.38
C SER A 143 3.83 -0.46 -3.95
N ALA A 144 2.94 -0.63 -2.97
CA ALA A 144 3.28 -0.65 -1.57
C ALA A 144 2.74 -1.91 -0.88
N THR A 145 3.53 -2.48 0.02
CA THR A 145 3.11 -3.52 0.95
C THR A 145 3.02 -2.91 2.34
N ILE A 146 1.89 -3.09 3.00
CA ILE A 146 1.62 -2.64 4.35
C ILE A 146 1.42 -3.88 5.22
N ASP A 147 2.28 -4.06 6.21
CA ASP A 147 2.24 -5.16 7.17
C ASP A 147 2.19 -4.60 8.57
N TYR A 148 1.17 -4.92 9.35
CA TYR A 148 1.07 -4.44 10.71
C TYR A 148 0.42 -5.45 11.65
N TYR A 149 0.81 -5.38 12.91
CA TYR A 149 0.20 -6.10 14.02
C TYR A 149 -0.05 -5.13 15.18
N GLU A 150 -1.28 -5.09 15.61
CA GLU A 150 -1.78 -4.22 16.69
C GLU A 150 -2.42 -5.03 17.82
N GLY A 151 -1.85 -6.19 18.10
CA GLY A 151 -2.42 -7.16 19.05
C GLY A 151 -3.49 -8.04 18.40
N GLY A 152 -3.95 -9.04 19.14
CA GLY A 152 -4.99 -9.95 18.67
C GLY A 152 -4.45 -11.25 18.07
N ALA A 153 -5.27 -11.92 17.24
CA ALA A 153 -4.99 -13.26 16.73
C ALA A 153 -3.93 -13.29 15.62
N HIS A 154 -3.88 -12.28 14.77
CA HIS A 154 -2.96 -12.18 13.63
C HIS A 154 -2.75 -10.72 13.22
N GLY A 155 -1.71 -10.47 12.45
CA GLY A 155 -1.47 -9.19 11.77
C GLY A 155 -2.30 -9.04 10.51
N ILE A 156 -2.11 -7.91 9.84
CA ILE A 156 -2.71 -7.60 8.54
C ILE A 156 -1.58 -7.37 7.55
N ASN A 157 -1.71 -7.99 6.37
CA ASN A 157 -0.85 -7.74 5.22
C ASN A 157 -1.72 -7.26 4.07
N GLN A 158 -1.38 -6.10 3.51
CA GLN A 158 -2.11 -5.48 2.41
C GLN A 158 -1.14 -5.06 1.31
N ARG A 159 -1.62 -5.06 0.09
CA ARG A 159 -0.94 -4.47 -1.05
C ARG A 159 -1.77 -3.32 -1.61
N LEU A 160 -1.10 -2.21 -1.90
CA LEU A 160 -1.68 -1.05 -2.54
C LEU A 160 -0.93 -0.76 -3.83
N ALA A 161 -1.64 -0.65 -4.92
CA ALA A 161 -1.12 -0.23 -6.22
C ALA A 161 -1.75 1.09 -6.65
N MET A 162 -0.95 1.96 -7.21
CA MET A 162 -1.35 3.27 -7.72
C MET A 162 -0.68 3.50 -9.08
N ASN A 163 -1.45 4.01 -10.04
CA ASN A 163 -0.94 4.29 -11.37
C ASN A 163 -0.84 5.81 -11.55
N PHE A 164 0.35 6.32 -11.83
CA PHE A 164 0.57 7.74 -12.05
C PHE A 164 0.81 8.03 -13.54
N ASP A 165 0.08 9.00 -14.09
CA ASP A 165 0.39 9.56 -15.38
C ASP A 165 1.71 10.34 -15.30
N ASN A 166 2.67 9.98 -16.12
CA ASN A 166 4.04 10.53 -16.06
C ASN A 166 4.11 12.00 -16.49
N ALA A 167 3.19 12.45 -17.34
CA ALA A 167 3.19 13.83 -17.82
C ALA A 167 2.61 14.79 -16.78
N THR A 168 1.54 14.37 -16.09
CA THR A 168 0.79 15.23 -15.16
C THR A 168 1.07 14.95 -13.70
N GLY A 169 1.50 13.72 -13.35
CA GLY A 169 1.59 13.22 -11.97
C GLY A 169 0.22 12.90 -11.35
N GLN A 170 -0.84 12.85 -12.17
CA GLN A 170 -2.18 12.52 -11.70
C GLN A 170 -2.26 11.02 -11.38
N LEU A 171 -2.93 10.69 -10.27
CA LEU A 171 -3.33 9.33 -9.97
C LEU A 171 -4.45 8.93 -10.94
N LEU A 172 -4.24 7.85 -11.68
CA LEU A 172 -5.23 7.30 -12.62
C LEU A 172 -6.17 6.35 -11.88
N THR A 173 -7.46 6.63 -12.03
CA THR A 173 -8.56 5.77 -11.56
C THR A 173 -9.09 4.90 -12.71
N LEU A 174 -9.94 3.94 -12.40
CA LEU A 174 -10.61 3.15 -13.44
C LEU A 174 -11.44 4.04 -14.37
N ASP A 175 -12.05 5.09 -13.84
CA ASP A 175 -12.80 6.08 -14.65
C ASP A 175 -11.91 6.89 -15.59
N ASP A 176 -10.61 7.05 -15.30
CA ASP A 176 -9.67 7.73 -16.21
C ASP A 176 -9.24 6.80 -17.35
N VAL A 177 -9.19 5.52 -17.10
CA VAL A 177 -8.65 4.47 -17.98
C VAL A 177 -9.71 3.89 -18.91
N PHE A 178 -10.93 3.65 -18.41
CA PHE A 178 -11.99 2.96 -19.14
C PHE A 178 -13.12 3.89 -19.60
N VAL A 179 -13.80 3.49 -20.68
CA VAL A 179 -14.97 4.20 -21.20
C VAL A 179 -16.14 4.18 -20.21
N PRO A 180 -17.02 5.18 -20.18
CA PRO A 180 -18.19 5.17 -19.31
C PRO A 180 -19.05 3.91 -19.49
N GLY A 181 -19.45 3.30 -18.39
CA GLY A 181 -20.27 2.06 -18.38
C GLY A 181 -19.46 0.77 -18.41
N TYR A 182 -18.12 0.84 -18.23
CA TYR A 182 -17.23 -0.32 -18.20
C TYR A 182 -17.53 -1.33 -17.07
N GLN A 183 -18.14 -0.86 -15.99
CA GLN A 183 -18.22 -1.58 -14.71
C GLN A 183 -18.81 -2.98 -14.85
N HIS A 184 -19.91 -3.11 -15.58
CA HIS A 184 -20.57 -4.41 -15.75
C HIS A 184 -19.67 -5.41 -16.47
N LYS A 185 -19.11 -5.01 -17.62
CA LYS A 185 -18.25 -5.90 -18.41
C LYS A 185 -16.96 -6.24 -17.70
N LEU A 186 -16.36 -5.28 -17.00
CA LEU A 186 -15.15 -5.52 -16.20
C LEU A 186 -15.43 -6.49 -15.05
N CYS A 187 -16.56 -6.36 -14.35
CA CYS A 187 -16.94 -7.31 -13.30
C CYS A 187 -17.19 -8.73 -13.84
N GLU A 188 -17.72 -8.87 -15.05
CA GLU A 188 -17.84 -10.20 -15.71
C GLU A 188 -16.47 -10.83 -15.93
N LEU A 189 -15.50 -10.10 -16.50
CA LEU A 189 -14.14 -10.58 -16.71
C LEU A 189 -13.43 -10.94 -15.40
N LEU A 190 -13.58 -10.10 -14.37
CA LEU A 190 -13.01 -10.36 -13.05
C LEU A 190 -13.63 -11.60 -12.38
N LEU A 191 -14.94 -11.81 -12.55
CA LEU A 191 -15.61 -13.00 -12.03
C LEU A 191 -15.13 -14.28 -12.76
N GLU A 192 -14.95 -14.21 -14.07
CA GLU A 192 -14.39 -15.31 -14.86
C GLU A 192 -12.95 -15.62 -14.40
N ALA A 193 -12.09 -14.61 -14.31
CA ALA A 193 -10.72 -14.78 -13.85
C ALA A 193 -10.62 -15.33 -12.41
N LEU A 194 -11.53 -14.93 -11.51
CA LEU A 194 -11.59 -15.50 -10.17
C LEU A 194 -12.03 -16.95 -10.21
N THR A 195 -13.05 -17.26 -10.99
CA THR A 195 -13.59 -18.61 -11.14
C THR A 195 -12.51 -19.58 -11.64
N ASP A 196 -11.77 -19.17 -12.65
CA ASP A 196 -10.66 -19.94 -13.22
C ASP A 196 -9.52 -20.09 -12.21
N LYS A 197 -9.14 -19.00 -11.54
CA LYS A 197 -8.04 -18.99 -10.55
C LYS A 197 -8.25 -19.99 -9.41
N VAL A 198 -9.50 -20.14 -8.96
CA VAL A 198 -9.83 -21.02 -7.83
C VAL A 198 -10.42 -22.37 -8.28
N GLU A 199 -10.43 -22.61 -9.58
CA GLU A 199 -10.96 -23.85 -10.20
C GLU A 199 -12.40 -24.13 -9.75
N ALA A 200 -13.26 -23.10 -9.75
CA ALA A 200 -14.68 -23.23 -9.49
C ALA A 200 -15.46 -23.37 -10.81
N LYS A 201 -16.59 -24.05 -10.80
CA LYS A 201 -17.42 -24.24 -12.00
C LYS A 201 -18.40 -23.11 -12.23
N ASP A 202 -18.83 -22.50 -11.13
CA ASP A 202 -19.84 -21.45 -11.12
C ASP A 202 -19.77 -20.62 -9.81
N THR A 203 -20.64 -19.63 -9.71
CA THR A 203 -20.74 -18.74 -8.54
C THR A 203 -21.13 -19.46 -7.26
N ASP A 204 -21.93 -20.54 -7.35
CA ASP A 204 -22.33 -21.31 -6.16
C ASP A 204 -21.14 -22.07 -5.59
N GLU A 205 -20.27 -22.62 -6.46
CA GLU A 205 -19.03 -23.26 -6.02
C GLU A 205 -18.01 -22.23 -5.48
N LEU A 206 -17.93 -21.03 -6.07
CA LEU A 206 -17.14 -19.92 -5.50
C LEU A 206 -17.56 -19.61 -4.07
N LYS A 207 -18.88 -19.46 -3.83
CA LYS A 207 -19.42 -19.21 -2.49
C LYS A 207 -19.17 -20.37 -1.54
N ALA A 208 -19.29 -21.62 -2.02
CA ALA A 208 -18.98 -22.80 -1.22
C ALA A 208 -17.50 -22.87 -0.80
N LYS A 209 -16.60 -22.33 -1.61
CA LYS A 209 -15.15 -22.17 -1.31
C LYS A 209 -14.85 -20.94 -0.45
N GLY A 210 -15.84 -20.10 -0.13
CA GLY A 210 -15.70 -18.93 0.74
C GLY A 210 -15.49 -17.59 0.03
N TYR A 211 -15.52 -17.56 -1.31
CA TYR A 211 -15.38 -16.34 -2.11
C TYR A 211 -16.75 -15.67 -2.35
N LEU A 212 -16.77 -14.32 -2.34
CA LEU A 212 -17.97 -13.52 -2.64
C LEU A 212 -19.23 -13.90 -1.83
N CYS A 213 -19.04 -14.36 -0.57
CA CYS A 213 -20.15 -14.85 0.24
C CYS A 213 -21.16 -13.78 0.64
N ALA A 214 -20.73 -12.51 0.79
CA ALA A 214 -21.54 -11.41 1.29
C ALA A 214 -21.72 -10.27 0.30
N MET A 215 -21.16 -10.38 -0.92
CA MET A 215 -21.18 -9.32 -1.91
C MET A 215 -21.09 -9.89 -3.33
N ASP A 216 -21.42 -9.07 -4.31
CA ASP A 216 -21.17 -9.35 -5.72
C ASP A 216 -19.74 -8.92 -6.09
N MET A 217 -19.25 -9.42 -7.26
CA MET A 217 -17.97 -9.00 -7.81
C MET A 217 -17.98 -7.50 -8.09
N PHE A 218 -16.89 -6.82 -7.73
CA PHE A 218 -16.65 -5.41 -8.02
C PHE A 218 -15.25 -5.21 -8.58
N ALA A 219 -15.06 -4.14 -9.35
CA ALA A 219 -13.74 -3.73 -9.82
C ALA A 219 -13.06 -2.85 -8.77
N PRO A 220 -11.90 -3.25 -8.21
CA PRO A 220 -11.20 -2.47 -7.20
C PRO A 220 -10.40 -1.35 -7.86
N GLU A 221 -10.31 -0.18 -7.21
CA GLU A 221 -9.36 0.88 -7.60
C GLU A 221 -7.89 0.52 -7.28
N ASN A 222 -7.68 -0.63 -6.67
CA ASN A 222 -6.36 -1.19 -6.39
C ASN A 222 -5.93 -2.07 -7.55
N PHE A 223 -5.28 -1.48 -8.56
CA PHE A 223 -4.89 -2.17 -9.80
C PHE A 223 -3.54 -1.69 -10.32
N GLU A 224 -2.86 -2.52 -11.09
CA GLU A 224 -1.62 -2.21 -11.81
C GLU A 224 -1.88 -2.18 -13.32
N LEU A 225 -1.62 -1.04 -13.94
CA LEU A 225 -1.80 -0.81 -15.37
C LEU A 225 -0.52 -1.19 -16.13
N GLY A 226 -0.37 -2.48 -16.41
CA GLY A 226 0.79 -3.04 -17.11
C GLY A 226 0.75 -2.89 -18.64
N ASP A 227 1.88 -3.19 -19.29
CA ASP A 227 2.01 -3.13 -20.76
C ASP A 227 1.16 -4.20 -21.45
N ASP A 228 1.07 -5.42 -20.90
CA ASP A 228 0.36 -6.56 -21.52
C ASP A 228 -0.97 -6.88 -20.83
N ALA A 229 -1.11 -6.57 -19.56
CA ALA A 229 -2.27 -6.90 -18.75
C ALA A 229 -2.51 -5.88 -17.64
N VAL A 230 -3.73 -5.85 -17.12
CA VAL A 230 -4.10 -5.16 -15.88
C VAL A 230 -4.20 -6.19 -14.76
N ILE A 231 -3.54 -5.90 -13.62
CA ILE A 231 -3.61 -6.74 -12.43
C ILE A 231 -4.51 -6.07 -11.41
N PHE A 232 -5.64 -6.66 -11.10
CA PHE A 232 -6.58 -6.19 -10.07
C PHE A 232 -6.26 -6.89 -8.75
N ILE A 233 -6.15 -6.13 -7.68
CA ILE A 233 -5.65 -6.59 -6.38
C ILE A 233 -6.74 -6.45 -5.33
N TYR A 234 -7.09 -7.58 -4.72
CA TYR A 234 -8.00 -7.64 -3.58
C TYR A 234 -7.22 -8.01 -2.33
N ASN A 235 -7.36 -7.19 -1.30
CA ASN A 235 -6.74 -7.44 -0.01
C ASN A 235 -7.54 -8.46 0.83
N PRO A 236 -6.94 -9.03 1.89
CA PRO A 236 -7.66 -9.93 2.79
C PRO A 236 -8.99 -9.35 3.26
N TYR A 237 -10.02 -10.17 3.28
CA TYR A 237 -11.42 -9.84 3.62
C TYR A 237 -12.22 -9.07 2.56
N GLU A 238 -11.63 -8.63 1.44
CA GLU A 238 -12.40 -7.90 0.43
C GLU A 238 -13.35 -8.83 -0.35
N ILE A 239 -12.86 -9.97 -0.83
CA ILE A 239 -13.69 -10.93 -1.59
C ILE A 239 -13.60 -12.38 -1.06
N ALA A 240 -12.75 -12.64 -0.06
CA ALA A 240 -12.50 -13.95 0.52
C ALA A 240 -12.06 -13.84 1.99
N PRO A 241 -12.06 -14.94 2.78
CA PRO A 241 -11.54 -14.98 4.14
C PRO A 241 -10.05 -14.61 4.19
N TYR A 242 -9.58 -14.15 5.36
CA TYR A 242 -8.19 -13.78 5.61
C TYR A 242 -7.16 -14.83 5.18
N ALA A 243 -7.49 -16.12 5.35
CA ALA A 243 -6.60 -17.24 5.03
C ALA A 243 -6.20 -17.32 3.55
N GLU A 244 -7.01 -16.76 2.66
CA GLU A 244 -6.73 -16.71 1.21
C GLU A 244 -5.69 -15.63 0.85
N GLY A 245 -5.39 -14.72 1.79
CA GLY A 245 -4.40 -13.67 1.59
C GLY A 245 -4.81 -12.63 0.54
N ILE A 246 -3.81 -12.09 -0.16
CA ILE A 246 -4.00 -11.14 -1.26
C ILE A 246 -4.35 -11.91 -2.53
N ILE A 247 -5.42 -11.51 -3.20
CA ILE A 247 -5.88 -12.12 -4.45
C ILE A 247 -5.60 -11.16 -5.60
N GLU A 248 -4.83 -11.62 -6.57
CA GLU A 248 -4.53 -10.88 -7.80
C GLU A 248 -5.26 -11.53 -8.96
N LEU A 249 -6.04 -10.77 -9.70
CA LEU A 249 -6.69 -11.19 -10.94
C LEU A 249 -6.01 -10.46 -12.10
N VAL A 250 -5.53 -11.22 -13.05
CA VAL A 250 -4.83 -10.72 -14.24
C VAL A 250 -5.80 -10.80 -15.42
N ILE A 251 -6.03 -9.66 -16.07
CA ILE A 251 -6.85 -9.58 -17.29
C ILE A 251 -5.96 -9.04 -18.41
N ASP A 252 -5.84 -9.81 -19.48
CA ASP A 252 -5.04 -9.42 -20.64
C ASP A 252 -5.63 -8.19 -21.33
N ASN A 253 -4.76 -7.30 -21.84
CA ASN A 253 -5.19 -6.09 -22.52
C ASN A 253 -6.09 -6.35 -23.74
N ASP A 254 -5.94 -7.50 -24.39
CA ASP A 254 -6.78 -7.89 -25.51
C ASP A 254 -8.25 -8.15 -25.09
N GLU A 255 -8.47 -8.63 -23.88
CA GLU A 255 -9.81 -8.82 -23.30
C GLU A 255 -10.48 -7.50 -22.91
N LEU A 256 -9.66 -6.51 -22.57
CA LEU A 256 -10.08 -5.16 -22.16
C LEU A 256 -10.25 -4.19 -23.33
N LYS A 257 -9.97 -4.62 -24.60
CA LYS A 257 -9.88 -3.73 -25.77
C LYS A 257 -11.12 -2.85 -26.02
N GLU A 258 -12.32 -3.34 -25.68
CA GLU A 258 -13.57 -2.60 -25.84
C GLU A 258 -13.84 -1.62 -24.68
N LEU A 259 -13.08 -1.72 -23.59
CA LEU A 259 -13.23 -0.90 -22.39
C LEU A 259 -12.25 0.26 -22.34
N TRP A 260 -11.18 0.27 -23.15
CA TRP A 260 -10.20 1.37 -23.16
C TRP A 260 -10.79 2.68 -23.70
N LYS A 261 -10.38 3.81 -23.08
CA LYS A 261 -10.62 5.16 -23.64
C LYS A 261 -9.75 5.43 -24.85
#